data_6e691076fdd04f181924c3e7f36f7b43
#
_entry.id   6e691076fdd04f181924c3e7f36f7b43
#
_cell.length_a   1.000
_cell.length_b   1.000
_cell.length_c   1.000
_cell.angle_alpha   90.00
_cell.angle_beta   90.00
_cell.angle_gamma   90.00
#
_symmetry.space_group_name_H-M   'P 1'
#
loop_
_entity.id
_entity.type
_entity.pdbx_description
1 polymer ?
#
loop_
_entity_poly.entity_id
_entity_poly.type
_entity_poly.pdbx_seq_one_letter_code
_entity_poly.pdbx_strand_id
1 'polypeptide(L)'
;MILLIDNYDSFSYNLYQLVGAIDPDIRVIRNDELRIEEIDALHPARIILSPGPGRPEDAGVLIDVVKTLSPRIPTLGVCLGHQAICAAFGATVTYAKELIHGKQSLVHFDTSSRLFQNCPKTAPVARYHSLAANAATMPDRLKVTAVTDDGEIMAVQHTDYPIYGVQFHPESIMTPNGKTMLENFLKEN
;
A
#
# COMPACT_ATOMS: atom_id res chain seq x y z
N MET A 1 -6.27 -11.06 13.70
CA MET A 1 -4.99 -11.33 13.05
C MET A 1 -4.82 -10.42 11.85
N ILE A 2 -3.65 -9.80 11.70
CA ILE A 2 -3.23 -9.07 10.50
C ILE A 2 -2.53 -10.05 9.57
N LEU A 3 -2.93 -10.10 8.32
CA LEU A 3 -2.25 -10.92 7.31
C LEU A 3 -1.34 -10.03 6.47
N LEU A 4 -0.05 -10.27 6.51
CA LEU A 4 0.95 -9.63 5.64
C LEU A 4 1.26 -10.58 4.48
N ILE A 5 0.93 -10.18 3.26
CA ILE A 5 1.27 -10.92 2.05
C ILE A 5 2.59 -10.38 1.51
N ASP A 6 3.63 -11.21 1.63
CA ASP A 6 5.00 -10.87 1.24
C ASP A 6 5.25 -11.18 -0.23
N ASN A 7 5.68 -10.18 -0.97
CA ASN A 7 5.99 -10.25 -2.41
C ASN A 7 7.47 -10.52 -2.68
N TYR A 8 8.11 -11.36 -1.86
CA TYR A 8 9.54 -11.68 -1.99
C TYR A 8 10.43 -10.44 -1.91
N ASP A 9 10.11 -9.56 -0.96
CA ASP A 9 10.72 -8.26 -0.81
C ASP A 9 11.71 -8.21 0.35
N SER A 10 12.85 -7.53 0.15
CA SER A 10 13.86 -7.32 1.19
C SER A 10 13.42 -6.36 2.31
N PHE A 11 12.42 -5.52 2.06
CA PHE A 11 11.88 -4.55 3.05
C PHE A 11 10.70 -5.09 3.85
N SER A 12 10.14 -6.25 3.52
CA SER A 12 8.98 -6.83 4.22
C SER A 12 9.25 -7.07 5.70
N TYR A 13 10.48 -7.39 6.06
CA TYR A 13 10.86 -7.59 7.47
C TYR A 13 10.73 -6.31 8.29
N ASN A 14 11.12 -5.15 7.76
CA ASN A 14 10.96 -3.86 8.43
C ASN A 14 9.47 -3.50 8.59
N LEU A 15 8.68 -3.78 7.57
CA LEU A 15 7.23 -3.59 7.64
C LEU A 15 6.59 -4.50 8.69
N TYR A 16 6.97 -5.79 8.70
CA TYR A 16 6.54 -6.75 9.71
C TYR A 16 6.89 -6.28 11.13
N GLN A 17 8.12 -5.81 11.36
CA GLN A 17 8.55 -5.33 12.66
C GLN A 17 7.76 -4.10 13.11
N LEU A 18 7.56 -3.11 12.24
CA LEU A 18 6.86 -1.88 12.59
C LEU A 18 5.37 -2.15 12.87
N VAL A 19 4.72 -2.96 12.05
CA VAL A 19 3.32 -3.38 12.27
C VAL A 19 3.20 -4.22 13.53
N GLY A 20 4.10 -5.19 13.72
CA GLY A 20 4.12 -6.08 14.89
C GLY A 20 4.39 -5.35 16.21
N ALA A 21 5.08 -4.21 16.18
CA ALA A 21 5.27 -3.36 17.35
C ALA A 21 3.97 -2.64 17.77
N ILE A 22 3.05 -2.43 16.83
CA ILE A 22 1.74 -1.81 17.09
C ILE A 22 0.72 -2.89 17.46
N ASP A 23 0.67 -3.97 16.69
CA ASP A 23 -0.20 -5.13 16.93
C ASP A 23 0.58 -6.42 16.61
N PRO A 24 0.92 -7.23 17.65
CA PRO A 24 1.74 -8.42 17.47
C PRO A 24 0.99 -9.62 16.85
N ASP A 25 -0.34 -9.56 16.72
CA ASP A 25 -1.11 -10.63 16.09
C ASP A 25 -1.04 -10.54 14.56
N ILE A 26 0.13 -10.86 14.03
CA ILE A 26 0.46 -10.76 12.60
C ILE A 26 0.96 -12.12 12.08
N ARG A 27 0.46 -12.51 10.91
CA ARG A 27 0.91 -13.68 10.16
C ARG A 27 1.44 -13.25 8.80
N VAL A 28 2.53 -13.86 8.36
CA VAL A 28 3.15 -13.61 7.04
C VAL A 28 2.94 -14.84 6.16
N ILE A 29 2.48 -14.60 4.93
CA ILE A 29 2.46 -15.60 3.86
C ILE A 29 3.12 -15.01 2.60
N ARG A 30 3.60 -15.87 1.71
CA ARG A 30 4.08 -15.45 0.38
C ARG A 30 2.89 -15.26 -0.57
N ASN A 31 3.08 -14.45 -1.61
CA ASN A 31 2.03 -14.13 -2.59
C ASN A 31 1.59 -15.33 -3.45
N ASP A 32 2.32 -16.43 -3.42
CA ASP A 32 2.05 -17.68 -4.15
C ASP A 32 1.90 -18.90 -3.23
N GLU A 33 1.77 -18.68 -1.92
CA GLU A 33 1.71 -19.75 -0.92
C GLU A 33 0.30 -20.32 -0.75
N LEU A 34 -0.72 -19.47 -0.74
CA LEU A 34 -2.11 -19.83 -0.53
C LEU A 34 -3.01 -19.30 -1.64
N ARG A 35 -4.07 -20.04 -1.94
CA ARG A 35 -5.14 -19.59 -2.85
C ARG A 35 -6.10 -18.64 -2.12
N ILE A 36 -6.92 -17.93 -2.86
CA ILE A 36 -7.88 -16.95 -2.31
C ILE A 36 -8.80 -17.59 -1.26
N GLU A 37 -9.32 -18.78 -1.53
CA GLU A 37 -10.22 -19.50 -0.61
C GLU A 37 -9.51 -19.86 0.69
N GLU A 38 -8.23 -20.21 0.62
CA GLU A 38 -7.41 -20.54 1.79
C GLU A 38 -7.10 -19.27 2.61
N ILE A 39 -6.85 -18.16 1.94
CA ILE A 39 -6.64 -16.85 2.60
C ILE A 39 -7.94 -16.41 3.31
N ASP A 40 -9.06 -16.53 2.63
CA ASP A 40 -10.38 -16.21 3.21
C ASP A 40 -10.68 -17.05 4.44
N ALA A 41 -10.35 -18.33 4.39
CA ALA A 41 -10.53 -19.27 5.52
C ALA A 41 -9.69 -18.92 6.75
N LEU A 42 -8.65 -18.11 6.63
CA LEU A 42 -7.88 -17.59 7.77
C LEU A 42 -8.62 -16.51 8.55
N HIS A 43 -9.69 -15.93 7.98
CA HIS A 43 -10.47 -14.84 8.55
C HIS A 43 -9.60 -13.66 9.05
N PRO A 44 -8.70 -13.11 8.20
CA PRO A 44 -7.88 -11.98 8.63
C PRO A 44 -8.76 -10.76 8.93
N ALA A 45 -8.43 -10.05 10.00
CA ALA A 45 -9.09 -8.79 10.34
C ALA A 45 -8.63 -7.65 9.43
N ARG A 46 -7.38 -7.73 8.96
CA ARG A 46 -6.76 -6.77 8.04
C ARG A 46 -5.76 -7.46 7.14
N ILE A 47 -5.55 -6.89 5.97
CA ILE A 47 -4.56 -7.38 4.99
C ILE A 47 -3.58 -6.25 4.68
N ILE A 48 -2.29 -6.58 4.66
CA ILE A 48 -1.23 -5.69 4.18
C ILE A 48 -0.55 -6.38 3.00
N LEU A 49 -0.46 -5.67 1.87
CA LEU A 49 0.23 -6.13 0.66
C LEU A 49 1.60 -5.46 0.62
N SER A 50 2.67 -6.25 0.72
CA SER A 50 4.03 -5.74 0.87
C SER A 50 4.57 -5.08 -0.40
N PRO A 51 5.67 -4.31 -0.27
CA PRO A 51 6.52 -4.00 -1.42
C PRO A 51 7.00 -5.28 -2.11
N GLY A 52 7.58 -5.15 -3.29
CA GLY A 52 8.19 -6.25 -4.00
C GLY A 52 8.68 -5.85 -5.39
N PRO A 53 9.45 -6.73 -6.04
CA PRO A 53 9.97 -6.51 -7.38
C PRO A 53 8.91 -6.78 -8.46
N GLY A 54 9.18 -6.27 -9.66
CA GLY A 54 8.38 -6.55 -10.85
C GLY A 54 7.07 -5.76 -10.92
N ARG A 55 6.13 -6.33 -11.64
CA ARG A 55 4.82 -5.73 -11.89
C ARG A 55 3.73 -6.38 -11.03
N PRO A 56 2.67 -5.65 -10.70
CA PRO A 56 1.59 -6.21 -9.89
C PRO A 56 0.87 -7.40 -10.54
N GLU A 57 0.81 -7.45 -11.87
CA GLU A 57 0.20 -8.56 -12.61
C GLU A 57 0.96 -9.88 -12.42
N ASP A 58 2.25 -9.81 -12.11
CA ASP A 58 3.15 -10.96 -11.90
C ASP A 58 3.34 -11.28 -10.41
N ALA A 59 2.56 -10.67 -9.52
CA ALA A 59 2.71 -10.78 -8.07
C ALA A 59 1.71 -11.76 -7.43
N GLY A 60 1.59 -12.96 -7.99
CA GLY A 60 0.75 -14.03 -7.44
C GLY A 60 -0.70 -13.61 -7.24
N VAL A 61 -1.20 -13.75 -6.02
CA VAL A 61 -2.63 -13.53 -5.69
C VAL A 61 -3.01 -12.07 -5.44
N LEU A 62 -2.08 -11.10 -5.54
CA LEU A 62 -2.33 -9.72 -5.06
C LEU A 62 -3.58 -9.09 -5.67
N ILE A 63 -3.69 -9.08 -7.00
CA ILE A 63 -4.84 -8.46 -7.68
C ILE A 63 -6.13 -9.18 -7.31
N ASP A 64 -6.12 -10.50 -7.22
CA ASP A 64 -7.30 -11.28 -6.84
C ASP A 64 -7.72 -10.99 -5.39
N VAL A 65 -6.78 -10.84 -4.46
CA VAL A 65 -7.06 -10.41 -3.08
C VAL A 65 -7.76 -9.06 -3.07
N VAL A 66 -7.25 -8.08 -3.82
CA VAL A 66 -7.85 -6.76 -3.89
C VAL A 66 -9.28 -6.80 -4.42
N LYS A 67 -9.53 -7.62 -5.46
CA LYS A 67 -10.85 -7.72 -6.08
C LYS A 67 -11.87 -8.47 -5.23
N THR A 68 -11.46 -9.50 -4.50
CA THR A 68 -12.37 -10.45 -3.85
C THR A 68 -12.47 -10.30 -2.34
N LEU A 69 -11.37 -9.99 -1.65
CA LEU A 69 -11.33 -9.92 -0.19
C LEU A 69 -11.34 -8.48 0.34
N SER A 70 -10.60 -7.58 -0.31
CA SER A 70 -10.44 -6.20 0.16
C SER A 70 -11.72 -5.36 0.20
N PRO A 71 -12.78 -5.63 -0.57
CA PRO A 71 -14.05 -4.92 -0.38
C PRO A 71 -14.66 -5.06 1.02
N ARG A 72 -14.35 -6.13 1.73
CA ARG A 72 -14.88 -6.41 3.09
C ARG A 72 -13.81 -6.53 4.16
N ILE A 73 -12.54 -6.54 3.80
CA ILE A 73 -11.41 -6.64 4.74
C ILE A 73 -10.52 -5.43 4.54
N PRO A 74 -10.33 -4.57 5.56
CA PRO A 74 -9.44 -3.42 5.44
C PRO A 74 -8.07 -3.82 4.91
N THR A 75 -7.63 -3.16 3.84
CA THR A 75 -6.42 -3.52 3.10
C THR A 75 -5.54 -2.30 2.87
N LEU A 76 -4.25 -2.45 3.18
CA LEU A 76 -3.21 -1.47 2.86
C LEU A 76 -2.22 -2.08 1.88
N GLY A 77 -2.04 -1.44 0.73
CA GLY A 77 -0.99 -1.79 -0.24
C GLY A 77 0.20 -0.85 -0.13
N VAL A 78 1.40 -1.40 -0.07
CA VAL A 78 2.66 -0.64 0.00
C VAL A 78 3.48 -0.90 -1.25
N CYS A 79 3.86 0.14 -1.97
CA CYS A 79 4.66 0.12 -3.20
C CYS A 79 4.04 -0.83 -4.26
N LEU A 80 4.54 -2.05 -4.44
CA LEU A 80 3.94 -3.04 -5.33
C LEU A 80 2.48 -3.34 -4.95
N GLY A 81 2.17 -3.41 -3.66
CA GLY A 81 0.80 -3.59 -3.15
C GLY A 81 -0.14 -2.45 -3.54
N HIS A 82 0.35 -1.22 -3.49
CA HIS A 82 -0.38 -0.04 -3.99
C HIS A 82 -0.64 -0.14 -5.50
N GLN A 83 0.38 -0.54 -6.27
CA GLN A 83 0.24 -0.73 -7.72
C GLN A 83 -0.78 -1.83 -8.05
N ALA A 84 -0.83 -2.90 -7.25
CA ALA A 84 -1.84 -3.95 -7.39
C ALA A 84 -3.26 -3.42 -7.14
N ILE A 85 -3.45 -2.54 -6.16
CA ILE A 85 -4.73 -1.85 -5.93
C ILE A 85 -5.12 -1.03 -7.16
N CYS A 86 -4.22 -0.21 -7.67
CA CYS A 86 -4.48 0.60 -8.85
C CYS A 86 -4.84 -0.25 -10.06
N ALA A 87 -4.06 -1.31 -10.33
CA ALA A 87 -4.31 -2.22 -11.45
C ALA A 87 -5.64 -2.99 -11.30
N ALA A 88 -5.98 -3.41 -10.09
CA ALA A 88 -7.23 -4.15 -9.82
C ALA A 88 -8.47 -3.34 -10.18
N PHE A 89 -8.42 -2.01 -10.06
CA PHE A 89 -9.52 -1.11 -10.40
C PHE A 89 -9.39 -0.47 -11.78
N GLY A 90 -8.44 -0.91 -12.59
CA GLY A 90 -8.35 -0.54 -14.01
C GLY A 90 -7.35 0.56 -14.35
N ALA A 91 -6.59 1.08 -13.39
CA ALA A 91 -5.51 2.00 -13.68
C ALA A 91 -4.32 1.28 -14.33
N THR A 92 -3.61 1.98 -15.21
CA THR A 92 -2.37 1.47 -15.80
C THR A 92 -1.19 1.79 -14.88
N VAL A 93 -0.37 0.78 -14.61
CA VAL A 93 0.91 0.94 -13.94
C VAL A 93 2.00 0.96 -15.00
N THR A 94 2.75 2.05 -15.06
CA THR A 94 3.77 2.30 -16.09
C THR A 94 5.02 2.90 -15.46
N TYR A 95 5.98 3.33 -16.27
CA TYR A 95 7.20 3.95 -15.74
C TYR A 95 6.87 5.22 -14.96
N ALA A 96 7.50 5.38 -13.78
CA ALA A 96 7.46 6.62 -13.02
C ALA A 96 8.11 7.76 -13.81
N LYS A 97 7.76 9.00 -13.47
CA LYS A 97 8.37 10.20 -14.08
C LYS A 97 9.87 10.23 -13.88
N GLU A 98 10.33 9.72 -12.73
CA GLU A 98 11.75 9.54 -12.42
C GLU A 98 11.98 8.15 -11.86
N LEU A 99 13.12 7.54 -12.20
CA LEU A 99 13.60 6.33 -11.53
C LEU A 99 14.13 6.72 -10.14
N ILE A 100 13.39 6.32 -9.11
CA ILE A 100 13.72 6.66 -7.72
C ILE A 100 14.21 5.42 -6.99
N HIS A 101 15.39 5.51 -6.42
CA HIS A 101 15.97 4.42 -5.64
C HIS A 101 16.64 4.96 -4.37
N GLY A 102 15.97 4.81 -3.24
CA GLY A 102 16.50 5.20 -1.95
C GLY A 102 16.59 6.72 -1.71
N LYS A 103 15.64 7.50 -2.22
CA LYS A 103 15.58 8.95 -2.03
C LYS A 103 14.33 9.36 -1.25
N GLN A 104 14.46 10.45 -0.51
CA GLN A 104 13.31 11.16 0.02
C GLN A 104 12.71 12.08 -1.03
N SER A 105 11.38 12.14 -1.06
CA SER A 105 10.61 13.14 -1.82
C SER A 105 9.60 13.80 -0.92
N LEU A 106 9.37 15.08 -1.14
CA LEU A 106 8.33 15.82 -0.46
C LEU A 106 6.99 15.48 -1.09
N VAL A 107 6.02 15.12 -0.26
CA VAL A 107 4.69 14.69 -0.68
C VAL A 107 3.62 15.53 0.00
N HIS A 108 2.59 15.89 -0.75
CA HIS A 108 1.41 16.60 -0.27
C HIS A 108 0.30 15.60 0.04
N PHE A 109 -0.17 15.58 1.29
CA PHE A 109 -1.20 14.66 1.77
C PHE A 109 -2.56 15.34 1.88
N ASP A 110 -3.60 14.62 1.48
CA ASP A 110 -4.97 14.92 1.85
C ASP A 110 -5.22 14.41 3.29
N THR A 111 -5.13 15.33 4.24
CA THR A 111 -5.28 15.00 5.67
C THR A 111 -6.74 14.73 6.09
N SER A 112 -7.71 14.88 5.19
CA SER A 112 -9.06 14.38 5.37
C SER A 112 -9.16 12.86 5.19
N SER A 113 -8.20 12.25 4.48
CA SER A 113 -8.07 10.80 4.42
C SER A 113 -7.74 10.24 5.81
N ARG A 114 -8.42 9.15 6.19
CA ARG A 114 -8.19 8.49 7.47
C ARG A 114 -6.74 8.07 7.66
N LEU A 115 -6.09 7.59 6.60
CA LEU A 115 -4.69 7.16 6.66
C LEU A 115 -3.74 8.29 7.07
N PHE A 116 -4.06 9.53 6.71
CA PHE A 116 -3.20 10.70 6.93
C PHE A 116 -3.67 11.61 8.06
N GLN A 117 -4.62 11.15 8.88
CA GLN A 117 -4.99 11.88 10.10
C GLN A 117 -3.80 12.03 11.03
N ASN A 118 -3.66 13.19 11.64
CA ASN A 118 -2.55 13.57 12.51
C ASN A 118 -1.18 13.61 11.80
N CYS A 119 -1.16 13.53 10.48
CA CYS A 119 0.04 13.80 9.69
C CYS A 119 0.07 15.27 9.26
N PRO A 120 1.25 15.86 9.02
CA PRO A 120 1.33 17.18 8.41
C PRO A 120 0.80 17.13 6.96
N LYS A 121 0.39 18.27 6.43
CA LYS A 121 -0.08 18.38 5.03
C LYS A 121 1.02 18.08 4.02
N THR A 122 2.27 18.24 4.40
CA THR A 122 3.44 18.02 3.56
C THR A 122 4.54 17.40 4.41
N ALA A 123 5.11 16.30 3.95
CA ALA A 123 6.20 15.61 4.63
C ALA A 123 7.07 14.81 3.66
N PRO A 124 8.33 14.52 4.04
CA PRO A 124 9.17 13.65 3.24
C PRO A 124 8.75 12.18 3.39
N VAL A 125 8.93 11.42 2.31
CA VAL A 125 8.71 9.97 2.28
C VAL A 125 9.85 9.27 1.54
N ALA A 126 10.11 8.02 1.89
CA ALA A 126 11.08 7.19 1.20
C ALA A 126 10.48 6.60 -0.09
N ARG A 127 11.20 6.71 -1.20
CA ARG A 127 10.81 6.19 -2.50
C ARG A 127 11.84 5.18 -3.03
N TYR A 128 11.34 4.03 -3.50
CA TYR A 128 12.14 2.94 -4.08
C TYR A 128 11.36 2.31 -5.23
N HIS A 129 10.97 3.09 -6.25
CA HIS A 129 10.14 2.56 -7.34
C HIS A 129 10.53 3.11 -8.71
N SER A 130 10.43 2.25 -9.72
CA SER A 130 10.57 2.60 -11.14
C SER A 130 9.23 2.66 -11.86
N LEU A 131 8.18 2.10 -11.26
CA LEU A 131 6.82 2.09 -11.78
C LEU A 131 5.91 2.92 -10.88
N ALA A 132 4.87 3.48 -11.47
CA ALA A 132 3.85 4.26 -10.80
C ALA A 132 2.51 4.15 -11.53
N ALA A 133 1.41 4.44 -10.82
CA ALA A 133 0.10 4.53 -11.44
C ALA A 133 0.02 5.74 -12.36
N ASN A 134 -0.51 5.55 -13.56
CA ASN A 134 -0.71 6.62 -14.52
C ASN A 134 -1.96 7.43 -14.13
N ALA A 135 -1.76 8.70 -13.80
CA ALA A 135 -2.84 9.61 -13.39
C ALA A 135 -3.97 9.72 -14.43
N ALA A 136 -3.63 9.67 -15.72
CA ALA A 136 -4.62 9.76 -16.82
C ALA A 136 -5.57 8.55 -16.87
N THR A 137 -5.20 7.42 -16.27
CA THR A 137 -5.99 6.17 -16.26
C THR A 137 -6.66 5.91 -14.91
N MET A 138 -6.50 6.80 -13.94
CA MET A 138 -7.05 6.60 -12.60
C MET A 138 -8.58 6.60 -12.63
N PRO A 139 -9.25 5.52 -12.15
CA PRO A 139 -10.70 5.44 -12.15
C PRO A 139 -11.31 6.32 -11.03
N ASP A 140 -12.58 6.70 -11.19
CA ASP A 140 -13.30 7.51 -10.19
C ASP A 140 -13.45 6.81 -8.84
N ARG A 141 -13.37 5.48 -8.80
CA ARG A 141 -13.44 4.70 -7.56
C ARG A 141 -12.20 4.84 -6.67
N LEU A 142 -11.08 5.29 -7.22
CA LEU A 142 -9.85 5.53 -6.49
C LEU A 142 -9.59 7.03 -6.40
N LYS A 143 -9.71 7.57 -5.19
CA LYS A 143 -9.33 8.94 -4.89
C LYS A 143 -7.83 9.01 -4.68
N VAL A 144 -7.15 9.91 -5.37
CA VAL A 144 -5.74 10.23 -5.12
C VAL A 144 -5.66 11.06 -3.84
N THR A 145 -4.90 10.59 -2.86
CA THR A 145 -4.80 11.19 -1.52
C THR A 145 -3.42 11.73 -1.19
N ALA A 146 -2.43 11.49 -2.04
CA ALA A 146 -1.10 12.09 -1.91
C ALA A 146 -0.42 12.20 -3.27
N VAL A 147 0.30 13.30 -3.49
CA VAL A 147 1.05 13.57 -4.72
C VAL A 147 2.36 14.27 -4.41
N THR A 148 3.36 14.09 -5.28
CA THR A 148 4.58 14.91 -5.32
C THR A 148 4.30 16.25 -5.99
N ASP A 149 5.28 17.19 -5.93
CA ASP A 149 5.18 18.50 -6.59
C ASP A 149 4.98 18.38 -8.11
N ASP A 150 5.57 17.37 -8.74
CA ASP A 150 5.42 17.10 -10.18
C ASP A 150 4.18 16.27 -10.53
N GLY A 151 3.32 15.98 -9.55
CA GLY A 151 2.05 15.30 -9.74
C GLY A 151 2.13 13.78 -9.83
N GLU A 152 3.23 13.15 -9.41
CA GLU A 152 3.29 11.70 -9.29
C GLU A 152 2.36 11.23 -8.17
N ILE A 153 1.53 10.23 -8.46
CA ILE A 153 0.61 9.66 -7.46
C ILE A 153 1.40 8.92 -6.40
N MET A 154 1.20 9.31 -5.13
CA MET A 154 1.87 8.72 -3.98
C MET A 154 0.94 7.96 -3.06
N ALA A 155 -0.37 8.19 -3.12
CA ALA A 155 -1.36 7.41 -2.39
C ALA A 155 -2.72 7.46 -3.05
N VAL A 156 -3.49 6.40 -2.85
CA VAL A 156 -4.88 6.28 -3.26
C VAL A 156 -5.73 5.71 -2.13
N GLN A 157 -7.02 5.99 -2.18
CA GLN A 157 -8.02 5.43 -1.29
C GLN A 157 -9.26 5.10 -2.11
N HIS A 158 -9.86 3.92 -1.89
CA HIS A 158 -11.13 3.58 -2.52
C HIS A 158 -12.25 4.45 -1.93
N THR A 159 -13.20 4.86 -2.76
CA THR A 159 -14.28 5.76 -2.34
C THR A 159 -15.30 5.07 -1.40
N ASP A 160 -15.49 3.76 -1.55
CA ASP A 160 -16.52 3.00 -0.81
C ASP A 160 -15.96 1.89 0.08
N TYR A 161 -14.81 1.33 -0.26
CA TYR A 161 -14.21 0.21 0.46
C TYR A 161 -13.04 0.65 1.34
N PRO A 162 -12.72 -0.08 2.42
CA PRO A 162 -11.59 0.24 3.29
C PRO A 162 -10.25 -0.18 2.66
N ILE A 163 -9.94 0.35 1.49
CA ILE A 163 -8.74 0.03 0.71
C ILE A 163 -7.89 1.28 0.56
N TYR A 164 -6.62 1.17 0.97
CA TYR A 164 -5.63 2.23 0.93
C TYR A 164 -4.37 1.75 0.23
N GLY A 165 -3.76 2.61 -0.56
CA GLY A 165 -2.48 2.34 -1.20
C GLY A 165 -1.50 3.48 -1.03
N VAL A 166 -0.25 3.17 -0.71
CA VAL A 166 0.85 4.14 -0.65
C VAL A 166 2.00 3.66 -1.54
N GLN A 167 2.47 4.54 -2.43
CA GLN A 167 3.58 4.24 -3.33
C GLN A 167 4.93 4.27 -2.61
N PHE A 168 5.02 5.06 -1.56
CA PHE A 168 6.21 5.18 -0.72
C PHE A 168 6.27 4.08 0.35
N HIS A 169 7.37 4.05 1.09
CA HIS A 169 7.65 3.07 2.14
C HIS A 169 7.44 3.66 3.53
N PRO A 170 6.28 3.43 4.18
CA PRO A 170 6.03 3.92 5.54
C PRO A 170 6.91 3.28 6.60
N GLU A 171 7.47 2.09 6.32
CA GLU A 171 8.37 1.36 7.22
C GLU A 171 9.79 1.93 7.25
N SER A 172 10.15 2.75 6.29
CA SER A 172 11.50 3.33 6.20
C SER A 172 11.70 4.43 7.24
N ILE A 173 12.90 4.48 7.80
CA ILE A 173 13.33 5.58 8.67
C ILE A 173 13.26 6.95 7.96
N MET A 174 13.33 6.96 6.63
CA MET A 174 13.21 8.17 5.81
C MET A 174 11.75 8.63 5.61
N THR A 175 10.78 7.94 6.17
CA THR A 175 9.37 8.34 6.24
C THR A 175 8.99 8.64 7.68
N PRO A 176 9.21 9.87 8.19
CA PRO A 176 9.05 10.18 9.62
C PRO A 176 7.64 9.93 10.16
N ASN A 177 6.61 10.08 9.32
CA ASN A 177 5.21 9.91 9.71
C ASN A 177 4.66 8.50 9.41
N GLY A 178 5.52 7.57 9.00
CA GLY A 178 5.09 6.22 8.60
C GLY A 178 4.41 5.44 9.72
N LYS A 179 4.92 5.52 10.95
CA LYS A 179 4.29 4.87 12.09
C LYS A 179 2.86 5.38 12.34
N THR A 180 2.65 6.70 12.28
CA THR A 180 1.32 7.30 12.42
C THR A 180 0.35 6.79 11.38
N MET A 181 0.79 6.66 10.11
CA MET A 181 -0.02 6.10 9.02
C MET A 181 -0.42 4.66 9.29
N LEU A 182 0.52 3.82 9.74
CA LEU A 182 0.24 2.43 10.07
C LEU A 182 -0.69 2.31 11.28
N GLU A 183 -0.51 3.13 12.30
CA GLU A 183 -1.44 3.20 13.45
C GLU A 183 -2.85 3.59 13.00
N ASN A 184 -2.99 4.57 12.10
CA ASN A 184 -4.28 4.99 11.56
C ASN A 184 -4.98 3.84 10.83
N PHE A 185 -4.24 3.09 10.01
CA PHE A 185 -4.77 1.92 9.32
C PHE A 185 -5.19 0.81 10.30
N LEU A 186 -4.38 0.53 11.31
CA LEU A 186 -4.64 -0.55 12.27
C LEU A 186 -5.77 -0.22 13.26
N LYS A 187 -6.13 1.05 13.42
CA LYS A 187 -7.26 1.49 14.27
C LYS A 187 -8.58 1.58 13.50
N GLU A 188 -8.59 1.29 12.22
CA GLU A 188 -9.82 1.29 11.43
C GLU A 188 -10.75 0.17 11.91
N ASN A 189 -12.01 0.52 12.23
CA ASN A 189 -13.06 -0.42 12.64
C ASN A 189 -14.00 -0.73 11.46
#